data_9490ad404e3247127a7dd9cd8feda22c
#
_entry.id   9490ad404e3247127a7dd9cd8feda22c
#
_cell.length_a   1.000
_cell.length_b   1.000
_cell.length_c   1.000
_cell.angle_alpha   90.00
_cell.angle_beta   90.00
_cell.angle_gamma   90.00
#
_symmetry.space_group_name_H-M   'P 1'
#
loop_
_entity.id
_entity.type
_entity.pdbx_description
1 polymer ?
#
loop_
_entity_poly.entity_id
_entity_poly.type
_entity_poly.pdbx_seq_one_letter_code
_entity_poly.pdbx_strand_id
1 'polypeptide(L)'
;MGRNNLLGAWGEALAAEYLRKKRYKILAAGYRCRFGEIDLIAANRTYLVFVEVKLRKSPDFAAAREYVDRRKQDRLRATASMYLAQNPANLRCRFDIIEIYAPDGMSTVHPEINHMEDAFQ
;
A
#
# COMPACT_ATOMS: atom_id res chain seq x y z
N MET A 1 2.57 18.60 -5.47
CA MET A 1 2.23 18.28 -5.93
C MET A 1 1.96 17.29 -5.99
N GLY A 2 1.58 17.23 -5.62
CA GLY A 2 1.29 16.02 -5.68
C GLY A 2 1.50 15.45 -6.84
N ARG A 3 1.70 14.58 -7.10
CA ARG A 3 1.84 14.14 -8.19
C ARG A 3 0.69 13.81 -8.75
N ASN A 4 0.24 14.32 -9.61
CA ASN A 4 -0.81 13.95 -10.36
C ASN A 4 -0.45 12.84 -11.17
N ASN A 5 -0.20 11.77 -10.64
CA ASN A 5 0.25 10.60 -11.30
C ASN A 5 -0.95 9.72 -11.52
N LEU A 6 -1.51 9.76 -12.71
CA LEU A 6 -2.64 8.94 -13.06
C LEU A 6 -2.33 7.44 -12.95
N LEU A 7 -1.10 7.06 -13.31
CA LEU A 7 -0.69 5.68 -13.20
C LEU A 7 -0.67 5.22 -11.74
N GLY A 8 -0.16 6.08 -10.87
CA GLY A 8 -0.14 5.76 -9.43
C GLY A 8 -1.54 5.63 -8.87
N ALA A 9 -2.44 6.55 -9.24
CA ALA A 9 -3.82 6.48 -8.78
C ALA A 9 -4.52 5.23 -9.31
N TRP A 10 -4.24 4.85 -10.55
CA TRP A 10 -4.79 3.63 -11.12
C TRP A 10 -4.32 2.41 -10.33
N GLY A 11 -3.04 2.35 -10.01
CA GLY A 11 -2.49 1.23 -9.24
C GLY A 11 -3.10 1.15 -7.85
N GLU A 12 -3.28 2.29 -7.19
CA GLU A 12 -3.91 2.31 -5.87
C GLU A 12 -5.37 1.86 -5.95
N ALA A 13 -6.07 2.23 -7.02
CA ALA A 13 -7.46 1.80 -7.21
C ALA A 13 -7.54 0.29 -7.39
N LEU A 14 -6.62 -0.29 -8.16
CA LEU A 14 -6.57 -1.73 -8.34
C LEU A 14 -6.29 -2.45 -7.03
N ALA A 15 -5.34 -1.94 -6.26
CA ALA A 15 -5.01 -2.53 -4.98
C ALA A 15 -6.20 -2.45 -4.02
N ALA A 16 -6.91 -1.33 -4.02
CA ALA A 16 -8.08 -1.16 -3.17
C ALA A 16 -9.17 -2.16 -3.53
N GLU A 17 -9.42 -2.34 -4.83
CA GLU A 17 -10.41 -3.29 -5.27
C GLU A 17 -10.03 -4.73 -4.91
N TYR A 18 -8.76 -5.07 -5.08
CA TYR A 18 -8.25 -6.37 -4.68
C TYR A 18 -8.49 -6.62 -3.19
N LEU A 19 -8.19 -5.62 -2.36
CA LEU A 19 -8.38 -5.75 -0.91
C LEU A 19 -9.87 -5.87 -0.54
N ARG A 20 -10.74 -5.12 -1.22
CA ARG A 20 -12.17 -5.23 -0.96
C ARG A 20 -12.70 -6.63 -1.26
N LYS A 21 -12.20 -7.23 -2.33
CA LYS A 21 -12.60 -8.60 -2.66
C LYS A 21 -12.13 -9.60 -1.62
N LYS A 22 -11.08 -9.25 -0.87
CA LYS A 22 -10.60 -10.08 0.23
C LYS A 22 -11.22 -9.67 1.55
N ARG A 23 -12.28 -8.89 1.50
CA ARG A 23 -13.09 -8.49 2.66
C ARG A 23 -12.41 -7.49 3.57
N TYR A 24 -11.46 -6.72 3.04
CA TYR A 24 -10.95 -5.57 3.73
C TYR A 24 -11.84 -4.36 3.45
N LYS A 25 -11.98 -3.50 4.44
CA LYS A 25 -12.61 -2.22 4.27
C LYS A 25 -11.51 -1.19 4.07
N ILE A 26 -11.62 -0.35 3.04
CA ILE A 26 -10.63 0.70 2.81
C ILE A 26 -10.98 1.89 3.68
N LEU A 27 -10.07 2.26 4.57
CA LEU A 27 -10.29 3.36 5.50
C LEU A 27 -9.73 4.67 4.99
N ALA A 28 -8.65 4.63 4.22
CA ALA A 28 -8.04 5.83 3.66
C ALA A 28 -7.21 5.49 2.44
N ALA A 29 -7.12 6.42 1.52
CA ALA A 29 -6.24 6.32 0.37
C ALA A 29 -5.41 7.59 0.32
N GLY A 30 -4.09 7.45 0.22
CA GLY A 30 -3.19 8.59 0.14
C GLY A 30 -3.12 9.39 1.43
N TYR A 31 -3.11 8.71 2.58
CA TYR A 31 -2.99 9.40 3.86
C TYR A 31 -1.63 10.06 3.98
N ARG A 32 -1.61 11.34 4.31
CA ARG A 32 -0.37 12.11 4.41
C ARG A 32 -0.25 12.81 5.74
N CYS A 33 0.99 12.94 6.19
CA CYS A 33 1.30 13.79 7.32
C CYS A 33 2.74 14.27 7.15
N ARG A 34 3.25 15.00 8.13
CA ARG A 34 4.61 15.55 8.02
C ARG A 34 5.68 14.47 7.93
N PHE A 35 5.38 13.24 8.32
CA PHE A 35 6.37 12.16 8.30
C PHE A 35 6.38 11.41 6.99
N GLY A 36 5.34 11.51 6.18
CA GLY A 36 5.28 10.82 4.90
C GLY A 36 3.87 10.49 4.50
N GLU A 37 3.76 9.47 3.65
CA GLU A 37 2.50 9.09 3.04
C GLU A 37 2.33 7.59 3.07
N ILE A 38 1.10 7.12 3.25
CA ILE A 38 0.74 5.71 3.14
C ILE A 38 -0.29 5.59 2.04
N ASP A 39 -0.04 4.70 1.07
CA ASP A 39 -0.88 4.58 -0.11
C ASP A 39 -2.31 4.16 0.22
N LEU A 40 -2.46 3.12 1.04
CA LEU A 40 -3.77 2.65 1.44
C LEU A 40 -3.74 2.24 2.90
N ILE A 41 -4.85 2.48 3.59
CA ILE A 41 -5.05 1.96 4.95
C ILE A 41 -6.34 1.17 4.91
N ALA A 42 -6.29 -0.09 5.33
CA ALA A 42 -7.41 -0.99 5.24
C ALA A 42 -7.56 -1.80 6.53
N ALA A 43 -8.73 -2.35 6.75
CA ALA A 43 -8.96 -3.15 7.94
C ALA A 43 -9.86 -4.34 7.64
N ASN A 44 -9.60 -5.44 8.30
CA ASN A 44 -10.52 -6.56 8.36
C ASN A 44 -10.85 -6.81 9.82
N ARG A 45 -11.36 -7.99 10.15
CA ARG A 45 -11.75 -8.28 11.54
C ARG A 45 -10.56 -8.36 12.49
N THR A 46 -9.38 -8.67 11.97
CA THR A 46 -8.21 -8.94 12.79
C THR A 46 -7.16 -7.84 12.71
N TYR A 47 -6.97 -7.27 11.51
CA TYR A 47 -5.83 -6.41 11.27
C TYR A 47 -6.22 -5.03 10.75
N LEU A 48 -5.44 -4.05 11.17
CA LEU A 48 -5.38 -2.75 10.54
C LEU A 48 -4.10 -2.75 9.72
N VAL A 49 -4.22 -2.57 8.40
CA VAL A 49 -3.12 -2.80 7.48
C VAL A 49 -2.73 -1.50 6.80
N PHE A 50 -1.43 -1.18 6.84
CA PHE A 50 -0.87 -0.03 6.15
C PHE A 50 -0.17 -0.58 4.91
N VAL A 51 -0.60 -0.13 3.73
CA VAL A 51 -0.21 -0.77 2.47
C VAL A 51 0.58 0.17 1.58
N GLU A 52 1.73 -0.33 1.12
CA GLU A 52 2.53 0.35 0.10
C GLU A 52 2.24 -0.34 -1.22
N VAL A 53 1.88 0.44 -2.24
CA VAL A 53 1.55 -0.08 -3.57
C VAL A 53 2.72 0.19 -4.50
N LYS A 54 3.21 -0.85 -5.18
CA LYS A 54 4.32 -0.73 -6.10
C LYS A 54 3.91 -1.23 -7.48
N LEU A 55 4.09 -0.37 -8.49
CA LEU A 55 3.86 -0.77 -9.85
C LEU A 55 5.17 -1.25 -10.46
N ARG A 56 5.11 -2.35 -11.18
CA ARG A 56 6.26 -2.95 -11.84
C ARG A 56 5.93 -3.22 -13.30
N LYS A 57 6.92 -3.06 -14.16
CA LYS A 57 6.75 -3.39 -15.56
C LYS A 57 7.09 -4.85 -15.85
N SER A 58 7.87 -5.46 -14.99
CA SER A 58 8.35 -6.81 -15.20
C SER A 58 8.46 -7.55 -13.87
N PRO A 59 8.10 -8.83 -13.83
CA PRO A 59 8.29 -9.62 -12.61
C PRO A 59 9.74 -10.00 -12.35
N ASP A 60 10.65 -9.67 -13.28
CA ASP A 60 12.05 -10.03 -13.15
C ASP A 60 12.81 -9.12 -12.22
N PHE A 61 12.20 -8.05 -11.73
CA PHE A 61 12.86 -7.18 -10.80
C PHE A 61 12.86 -7.79 -9.41
N ALA A 62 13.76 -7.29 -8.58
CA ALA A 62 13.81 -7.71 -7.19
C ALA A 62 12.47 -7.49 -6.51
N ALA A 63 12.21 -8.26 -5.48
CA ALA A 63 10.96 -8.16 -4.75
C ALA A 63 10.75 -6.73 -4.23
N ALA A 64 9.50 -6.31 -4.21
CA ALA A 64 9.17 -4.94 -3.84
C ALA A 64 9.69 -4.57 -2.46
N ARG A 65 9.71 -5.50 -1.52
CA ARG A 65 10.17 -5.20 -0.17
C ARG A 65 11.65 -4.81 -0.12
N GLU A 66 12.42 -5.17 -1.15
CA GLU A 66 13.81 -4.77 -1.24
C GLU A 66 13.95 -3.29 -1.50
N TYR A 67 12.87 -2.64 -1.94
CA TYR A 67 12.88 -1.21 -2.19
C TYR A 67 12.30 -0.41 -1.03
N VAL A 68 11.89 -1.10 0.03
CA VAL A 68 11.38 -0.44 1.23
C VAL A 68 12.46 -0.61 2.28
N ASP A 69 13.47 0.28 2.22
CA ASP A 69 14.63 0.18 3.09
C ASP A 69 14.28 0.66 4.50
N ARG A 70 15.26 0.58 5.40
CA ARG A 70 15.04 0.92 6.80
C ARG A 70 14.52 2.34 6.98
N ARG A 71 15.07 3.29 6.21
CA ARG A 71 14.66 4.69 6.31
C ARG A 71 13.20 4.84 5.91
N LYS A 72 12.79 4.21 4.82
CA LYS A 72 11.41 4.28 4.38
C LYS A 72 10.49 3.58 5.38
N GLN A 73 10.92 2.46 5.93
CA GLN A 73 10.15 1.77 6.95
C GLN A 73 9.93 2.65 8.17
N ASP A 74 10.97 3.39 8.59
CA ASP A 74 10.85 4.28 9.73
C ASP A 74 9.84 5.39 9.46
N ARG A 75 9.84 5.94 8.24
CA ARG A 75 8.86 6.96 7.88
C ARG A 75 7.45 6.39 7.86
N LEU A 76 7.29 5.17 7.36
CA LEU A 76 5.98 4.53 7.32
C LEU A 76 5.48 4.27 8.73
N ARG A 77 6.36 3.83 9.64
CA ARG A 77 5.97 3.60 11.02
C ARG A 77 5.55 4.91 11.69
N ALA A 78 6.27 5.99 11.44
CA ALA A 78 5.92 7.29 12.02
C ALA A 78 4.59 7.78 11.47
N THR A 79 4.36 7.61 10.17
CA THR A 79 3.10 8.00 9.54
C THR A 79 1.94 7.18 10.09
N ALA A 80 2.15 5.87 10.25
CA ALA A 80 1.13 4.99 10.81
C ALA A 80 0.79 5.38 12.25
N SER A 81 1.80 5.75 13.04
CA SER A 81 1.58 6.19 14.41
C SER A 81 0.74 7.46 14.46
N MET A 82 0.97 8.37 13.52
CA MET A 82 0.17 9.59 13.45
C MET A 82 -1.28 9.25 13.11
N TYR A 83 -1.49 8.35 12.17
CA TYR A 83 -2.85 7.92 11.82
C TYR A 83 -3.55 7.32 13.03
N LEU A 84 -2.85 6.45 13.77
CA LEU A 84 -3.44 5.78 14.93
C LEU A 84 -3.74 6.76 16.06
N ALA A 85 -2.93 7.80 16.20
CA ALA A 85 -3.20 8.83 17.21
C ALA A 85 -4.51 9.56 16.90
N GLN A 86 -4.83 9.71 15.63
CA GLN A 86 -6.05 10.39 15.20
C GLN A 86 -7.22 9.42 15.05
N ASN A 87 -6.95 8.14 14.87
CA ASN A 87 -7.96 7.13 14.61
C ASN A 87 -7.63 5.87 15.42
N PRO A 88 -7.86 5.91 16.73
CA PRO A 88 -7.51 4.77 17.58
C PRO A 88 -8.24 3.49 17.15
N ALA A 89 -7.55 2.37 17.22
CA ALA A 89 -8.12 1.09 16.83
C ALA A 89 -7.59 0.00 17.75
N ASN A 90 -8.41 -1.05 17.93
CA ASN A 90 -8.02 -2.19 18.74
C ASN A 90 -7.56 -3.37 17.93
N LEU A 91 -7.23 -3.15 16.69
CA LEU A 91 -6.78 -4.21 15.80
C LEU A 91 -5.25 -4.30 15.82
N ARG A 92 -4.74 -5.46 15.48
CA ARG A 92 -3.31 -5.61 15.29
C ARG A 92 -2.90 -4.87 14.02
N CYS A 93 -1.76 -4.19 14.06
CA CYS A 93 -1.29 -3.45 12.91
C CYS A 93 -0.33 -4.31 12.10
N ARG A 94 -0.37 -4.12 10.79
CA ARG A 94 0.46 -4.88 9.87
C ARG A 94 0.86 -3.98 8.71
N PHE A 95 2.10 -4.12 8.22
CA PHE A 95 2.56 -3.39 7.06
C PHE A 95 2.65 -4.36 5.89
N ASP A 96 1.92 -4.07 4.82
CA ASP A 96 1.88 -4.93 3.64
C ASP A 96 2.42 -4.18 2.43
N ILE A 97 2.87 -4.94 1.44
CA ILE A 97 3.26 -4.39 0.14
C ILE A 97 2.41 -5.09 -0.91
N ILE A 98 1.80 -4.33 -1.80
CA ILE A 98 1.08 -4.89 -2.94
C ILE A 98 1.82 -4.47 -4.21
N GLU A 99 2.37 -5.44 -4.92
CA GLU A 99 3.00 -5.22 -6.20
C GLU A 99 1.99 -5.47 -7.30
N ILE A 100 2.00 -4.61 -8.30
CA ILE A 100 1.13 -4.77 -9.47
C ILE A 100 2.02 -4.77 -10.70
N TYR A 101 1.99 -5.89 -11.42
CA TYR A 101 2.76 -6.02 -12.64
C TYR A 101 1.91 -5.53 -13.80
N ALA A 102 2.31 -4.44 -14.39
CA ALA A 102 1.56 -3.77 -15.44
C ALA A 102 2.51 -3.34 -16.55
N PRO A 103 2.91 -4.29 -17.42
CA PRO A 103 3.92 -4.00 -18.46
C PRO A 103 3.49 -2.90 -19.42
N ASP A 104 2.20 -2.74 -19.64
CA ASP A 104 1.69 -1.71 -20.53
C ASP A 104 1.02 -0.58 -19.77
N GLY A 105 1.39 -0.39 -18.52
CA GLY A 105 0.81 0.66 -17.69
C GLY A 105 -0.70 0.48 -17.58
N MET A 106 -1.43 1.58 -17.72
CA MET A 106 -2.89 1.57 -17.59
C MET A 106 -3.57 0.79 -18.71
N SER A 107 -2.85 0.45 -19.78
CA SER A 107 -3.40 -0.34 -20.86
C SER A 107 -3.23 -1.84 -20.64
N THR A 108 -2.62 -2.24 -19.54
CA THR A 108 -2.39 -3.64 -19.24
C THR A 108 -3.73 -4.35 -19.09
N VAL A 109 -3.92 -5.44 -19.86
CA VAL A 109 -5.19 -6.15 -19.90
C VAL A 109 -5.43 -6.96 -18.63
N HIS A 110 -4.41 -7.66 -18.17
CA HIS A 110 -4.54 -8.49 -16.97
C HIS A 110 -3.38 -8.19 -16.02
N PRO A 111 -3.45 -7.08 -15.28
CA PRO A 111 -2.40 -6.79 -14.30
C PRO A 111 -2.36 -7.89 -13.23
N GLU A 112 -1.16 -8.32 -12.90
CA GLU A 112 -0.99 -9.33 -11.87
C GLU A 112 -0.69 -8.66 -10.56
N ILE A 113 -1.28 -9.17 -9.50
CA ILE A 113 -1.10 -8.61 -8.16
C ILE A 113 -0.37 -9.62 -7.29
N ASN A 114 0.68 -9.15 -6.64
CA ASN A 114 1.40 -9.94 -5.66
C ASN A 114 1.29 -9.21 -4.31
N HIS A 115 0.62 -9.82 -3.36
CA HIS A 115 0.36 -9.21 -2.05
C HIS A 115 1.29 -9.84 -1.02
N MET A 116 2.19 -9.05 -0.48
CA MET A 116 3.10 -9.51 0.57
C MET A 116 2.58 -9.01 1.91
N GLU A 117 1.99 -9.93 2.67
CA GLU A 117 1.47 -9.59 3.99
C GLU A 117 2.60 -9.54 5.00
N ASP A 118 2.47 -8.62 5.93
CA ASP A 118 3.45 -8.48 7.03
C ASP A 118 4.87 -8.37 6.48
N ALA A 119 5.04 -7.52 5.50
CA ALA A 119 6.29 -7.41 4.76
C ALA A 119 7.43 -6.89 5.62
N PHE A 120 7.12 -6.10 6.65
CA PHE A 120 8.10 -5.66 7.64
C PHE A 120 7.34 -5.28 8.91
N GLN A 121 8.10 -5.20 9.99
CA GLN A 121 7.51 -4.89 11.29
C GLN A 121 7.73 -3.41 11.60
#